data_bbc2b331f3a3bc80a294f97cf5a28285
#
_entry.id   bbc2b331f3a3bc80a294f97cf5a28285
#
_cell.length_a   1.000
_cell.length_b   1.000
_cell.length_c   1.000
_cell.angle_alpha   90.00
_cell.angle_beta   90.00
_cell.angle_gamma   90.00
#
_symmetry.space_group_name_H-M   'P 1'
#
loop_
_entity.id
_entity.type
_entity.pdbx_description
1 polymer ?
#
loop_
_entity_poly.entity_id
_entity_poly.type
_entity_poly.pdbx_seq_one_letter_code
_entity_poly.pdbx_strand_id
1 'polypeptide(L)'
;MPERRSHRSFMSYIDKSREYYAAHGYDQPYQWPYHHEVPFATLSKPLSECTVGVVSTASLPSRAEQVAASFRPPKHPYAISANPIPESLYTQDVAWDKEATHTDDINTYLPLQQLQEFQQQGRIGKNSRRFYGAATTYSQRQTLETDAPEILAWCREDEVDVVLLVPL
;
A
#
# COMPACT_ATOMS: atom_id res chain seq x y z
N MET A 1 28.87 -0.46 -2.46
CA MET A 1 27.47 -0.44 -1.98
C MET A 1 27.46 0.39 -0.72
N PRO A 2 26.51 1.31 -0.52
CA PRO A 2 26.39 1.99 0.77
C PRO A 2 26.13 0.95 1.86
N GLU A 3 26.86 1.08 2.95
CA GLU A 3 26.75 0.21 4.11
C GLU A 3 25.31 0.33 4.68
N ARG A 4 24.54 -0.74 4.60
CA ARG A 4 23.19 -0.76 5.18
C ARG A 4 23.32 -0.77 6.69
N ARG A 5 23.20 0.39 7.31
CA ARG A 5 23.18 0.48 8.76
C ARG A 5 21.81 0.02 9.28
N SER A 6 21.84 -0.93 10.19
CA SER A 6 20.65 -1.30 10.95
C SER A 6 20.31 -0.17 11.92
N HIS A 7 19.14 0.41 11.80
CA HIS A 7 18.62 1.40 12.74
C HIS A 7 17.70 0.72 13.74
N ARG A 8 17.82 1.13 15.00
CA ARG A 8 16.90 0.67 16.01
C ARG A 8 15.52 1.25 15.75
N SER A 9 14.51 0.41 15.71
CA SER A 9 13.13 0.83 15.55
C SER A 9 12.54 1.26 16.89
N PHE A 10 11.66 2.27 16.89
CA PHE A 10 10.84 2.60 18.07
C PHE A 10 9.76 1.53 18.35
N MET A 11 9.54 0.62 17.40
CA MET A 11 8.59 -0.48 17.53
C MET A 11 9.34 -1.74 17.95
N SER A 12 9.24 -2.09 19.21
CA SER A 12 10.02 -3.17 19.83
C SER A 12 9.82 -4.55 19.18
N TYR A 13 8.66 -4.82 18.57
CA TYR A 13 8.40 -6.09 17.89
C TYR A 13 9.23 -6.25 16.61
N ILE A 14 9.57 -5.17 15.90
CA ILE A 14 10.42 -5.20 14.72
C ILE A 14 11.82 -5.64 15.10
N ASP A 15 12.38 -5.06 16.17
CA ASP A 15 13.71 -5.43 16.67
C ASP A 15 13.71 -6.88 17.18
N LYS A 16 12.68 -7.30 17.91
CA LYS A 16 12.51 -8.68 18.40
C LYS A 16 12.37 -9.69 17.26
N SER A 17 11.68 -9.36 16.18
CA SER A 17 11.58 -10.22 15.00
C SER A 17 12.94 -10.46 14.37
N ARG A 18 13.77 -9.43 14.22
CA ARG A 18 15.13 -9.56 13.72
C ARG A 18 16.00 -10.44 14.62
N GLU A 19 15.93 -10.21 15.91
CA GLU A 19 16.66 -11.01 16.91
C GLU A 19 16.23 -12.48 16.89
N TYR A 20 14.92 -12.72 16.78
CA TYR A 20 14.37 -14.07 16.66
C TYR A 20 14.89 -14.80 15.41
N TYR A 21 14.83 -14.19 14.23
CA TYR A 21 15.32 -14.78 13.02
C TYR A 21 16.84 -15.00 13.04
N ALA A 22 17.62 -14.07 13.58
CA ALA A 22 19.05 -14.22 13.76
C ALA A 22 19.38 -15.40 14.67
N ALA A 23 18.67 -15.57 15.80
CA ALA A 23 18.84 -16.69 16.72
C ALA A 23 18.49 -18.06 16.09
N HIS A 24 17.68 -18.07 15.04
CA HIS A 24 17.31 -19.29 14.29
C HIS A 24 18.19 -19.53 13.06
N GLY A 25 19.34 -18.88 12.95
CA GLY A 25 20.32 -19.12 11.89
C GLY A 25 20.04 -18.37 10.57
N TYR A 26 19.17 -17.37 10.57
CA TYR A 26 18.99 -16.48 9.43
C TYR A 26 20.00 -15.34 9.52
N ASP A 27 21.12 -15.50 8.87
CA ASP A 27 22.24 -14.53 8.93
C ASP A 27 21.91 -13.17 8.34
N GLN A 28 20.88 -13.08 7.51
CA GLN A 28 20.43 -11.84 6.86
C GLN A 28 18.93 -11.64 7.03
N PRO A 29 18.46 -11.28 8.23
CA PRO A 29 17.05 -10.97 8.44
C PRO A 29 16.64 -9.75 7.61
N TYR A 30 15.34 -9.64 7.30
CA TYR A 30 14.80 -8.50 6.57
C TYR A 30 15.21 -7.18 7.24
N GLN A 31 15.78 -6.28 6.46
CA GLN A 31 16.15 -4.94 6.91
C GLN A 31 15.12 -3.94 6.41
N TRP A 32 14.44 -3.29 7.32
CA TRP A 32 13.50 -2.22 7.02
C TRP A 32 14.21 -1.07 6.33
N PRO A 33 13.61 -0.47 5.28
CA PRO A 33 14.18 0.71 4.67
C PRO A 33 14.20 1.85 5.69
N TYR A 34 15.29 2.60 5.69
CA TYR A 34 15.41 3.81 6.49
C TYR A 34 15.71 4.99 5.57
N HIS A 35 14.84 6.00 5.62
CA HIS A 35 14.96 7.19 4.80
C HIS A 35 15.35 8.37 5.67
N HIS A 36 16.53 8.93 5.43
CA HIS A 36 16.99 10.16 6.11
C HIS A 36 16.28 11.39 5.56
N GLU A 37 15.97 11.38 4.29
CA GLU A 37 15.25 12.43 3.60
C GLU A 37 13.92 11.86 3.13
N VAL A 38 12.84 12.51 3.53
CA VAL A 38 11.48 12.17 3.10
C VAL A 38 10.92 13.39 2.36
N PRO A 39 11.15 13.50 1.03
CA PRO A 39 10.63 14.61 0.27
C PRO A 39 9.11 14.60 0.28
N PHE A 40 8.52 15.70 0.68
CA PHE A 40 7.09 15.93 0.65
C PHE A 40 6.81 17.14 -0.23
N ALA A 41 6.24 16.91 -1.41
CA ALA A 41 5.95 17.97 -2.35
C ALA A 41 4.82 18.88 -1.82
N THR A 42 5.02 20.18 -1.94
CA THR A 42 3.96 21.13 -1.66
C THR A 42 2.90 21.07 -2.77
N LEU A 43 1.64 21.04 -2.40
CA LEU A 43 0.54 21.10 -3.36
C LEU A 43 0.55 22.44 -4.11
N SER A 44 0.36 22.38 -5.42
CA SER A 44 0.30 23.57 -6.28
C SER A 44 -1.05 24.26 -6.23
N LYS A 45 -2.07 23.61 -5.66
CA LYS A 45 -3.46 24.10 -5.54
C LYS A 45 -4.11 23.58 -4.24
N PRO A 46 -5.20 24.18 -3.79
CA PRO A 46 -5.93 23.71 -2.61
C PRO A 46 -6.39 22.24 -2.77
N LEU A 47 -6.47 21.50 -1.67
CA LEU A 47 -6.92 20.11 -1.69
C LEU A 47 -8.33 19.95 -2.27
N SER A 48 -9.19 20.93 -2.07
CA SER A 48 -10.54 21.01 -2.67
C SER A 48 -10.57 21.08 -4.21
N GLU A 49 -9.42 21.28 -4.84
CA GLU A 49 -9.25 21.28 -6.30
C GLU A 49 -8.40 20.09 -6.79
N CYS A 50 -7.85 19.30 -5.86
CA CYS A 50 -6.96 18.19 -6.19
C CYS A 50 -7.72 16.93 -6.58
N THR A 51 -7.13 16.18 -7.51
CA THR A 51 -7.47 14.78 -7.77
C THR A 51 -6.72 13.90 -6.77
N VAL A 52 -7.45 13.10 -6.00
CA VAL A 52 -6.88 12.19 -4.99
C VAL A 52 -6.91 10.76 -5.50
N GLY A 53 -5.75 10.10 -5.52
CA GLY A 53 -5.60 8.68 -5.80
C GLY A 53 -5.34 7.86 -4.53
N VAL A 54 -5.62 6.56 -4.59
CA VAL A 54 -5.31 5.63 -3.50
C VAL A 54 -4.38 4.54 -4.02
N VAL A 55 -3.33 4.27 -3.26
CA VAL A 55 -2.47 3.08 -3.43
C VAL A 55 -2.61 2.20 -2.20
N SER A 56 -3.05 0.96 -2.39
CA SER A 56 -3.20 -0.03 -1.33
C SER A 56 -2.20 -1.18 -1.54
N THR A 57 -1.86 -1.90 -0.48
CA THR A 57 -1.12 -3.17 -0.56
C THR A 57 -2.03 -4.40 -0.58
N ALA A 58 -3.35 -4.23 -0.51
CA ALA A 58 -4.30 -5.29 -0.77
C ALA A 58 -4.16 -5.79 -2.21
N SER A 59 -4.44 -7.05 -2.47
CA SER A 59 -4.27 -7.66 -3.79
C SER A 59 -5.61 -7.93 -4.49
N LEU A 60 -5.58 -8.02 -5.82
CA LEU A 60 -6.63 -8.65 -6.57
C LEU A 60 -6.47 -10.19 -6.42
N PRO A 61 -7.49 -10.99 -6.50
CA PRO A 61 -8.88 -10.76 -6.91
C PRO A 61 -9.88 -10.58 -5.76
N SER A 62 -11.16 -10.66 -6.11
CA SER A 62 -12.29 -10.57 -5.19
C SER A 62 -12.31 -11.66 -4.11
N ARG A 63 -13.04 -11.41 -3.02
CA ARG A 63 -13.14 -12.31 -1.86
C ARG A 63 -13.57 -13.76 -2.21
N ALA A 64 -14.36 -13.96 -3.27
CA ALA A 64 -14.80 -15.28 -3.71
C ALA A 64 -13.61 -16.17 -4.18
N GLU A 65 -12.60 -15.59 -4.78
CA GLU A 65 -11.42 -16.31 -5.27
C GLU A 65 -10.36 -16.53 -4.17
N GLN A 66 -10.42 -15.74 -3.09
CA GLN A 66 -9.53 -15.86 -1.92
C GLN A 66 -9.70 -17.18 -1.17
N VAL A 67 -10.86 -17.83 -1.29
CA VAL A 67 -11.17 -19.09 -0.61
C VAL A 67 -10.46 -20.29 -1.27
N ALA A 68 -9.94 -20.13 -2.48
CA ALA A 68 -9.19 -21.20 -3.12
C ALA A 68 -7.82 -21.36 -2.44
N ALA A 69 -7.56 -22.52 -1.85
CA ALA A 69 -6.28 -22.82 -1.19
C ALA A 69 -5.05 -22.70 -2.11
N SER A 70 -5.26 -22.68 -3.43
CA SER A 70 -4.25 -22.50 -4.47
C SER A 70 -4.03 -21.05 -4.91
N PHE A 71 -4.83 -20.10 -4.43
CA PHE A 71 -4.67 -18.71 -4.83
C PHE A 71 -3.30 -18.17 -4.43
N ARG A 72 -2.68 -17.46 -5.33
CA ARG A 72 -1.43 -16.73 -5.09
C ARG A 72 -1.61 -15.31 -5.65
N PRO A 73 -1.48 -14.29 -4.80
CA PRO A 73 -1.60 -12.91 -5.26
C PRO A 73 -0.55 -12.60 -6.33
N PRO A 74 -0.91 -11.80 -7.35
CA PRO A 74 0.06 -11.34 -8.34
C PRO A 74 1.17 -10.53 -7.67
N LYS A 75 2.39 -10.69 -8.18
CA LYS A 75 3.59 -10.00 -7.66
C LYS A 75 4.01 -8.83 -8.55
N HIS A 76 3.06 -8.11 -9.05
CA HIS A 76 3.25 -6.89 -9.83
C HIS A 76 2.17 -5.86 -9.45
N PRO A 77 2.44 -4.56 -9.63
CA PRO A 77 1.46 -3.52 -9.33
C PRO A 77 0.26 -3.61 -10.28
N TYR A 78 -0.83 -2.96 -9.91
CA TYR A 78 -2.04 -2.92 -10.72
C TYR A 78 -2.73 -1.56 -10.63
N ALA A 79 -3.54 -1.25 -11.65
CA ALA A 79 -4.42 -0.09 -11.70
C ALA A 79 -5.81 -0.54 -12.16
N ILE A 80 -6.83 -0.29 -11.33
CA ILE A 80 -8.19 -0.78 -11.55
C ILE A 80 -9.18 0.38 -11.44
N SER A 81 -10.27 0.31 -12.19
CA SER A 81 -11.36 1.29 -12.10
C SER A 81 -11.85 1.45 -10.65
N ALA A 82 -11.95 2.69 -10.21
CA ALA A 82 -12.54 3.03 -8.91
C ALA A 82 -14.08 3.04 -8.94
N ASN A 83 -14.70 2.78 -10.08
CA ASN A 83 -16.14 2.73 -10.24
C ASN A 83 -16.54 1.54 -11.13
N PRO A 84 -17.36 0.58 -10.63
CA PRO A 84 -17.86 0.53 -9.26
C PRO A 84 -16.75 0.27 -8.23
N ILE A 85 -16.95 0.73 -6.99
CA ILE A 85 -16.06 0.39 -5.89
C ILE A 85 -16.13 -1.13 -5.67
N PRO A 86 -15.00 -1.85 -5.59
CA PRO A 86 -15.02 -3.28 -5.33
C PRO A 86 -15.58 -3.58 -3.93
N GLU A 87 -16.27 -4.70 -3.79
CA GLU A 87 -16.81 -5.13 -2.50
C GLU A 87 -15.72 -5.60 -1.54
N SER A 88 -14.63 -6.18 -2.06
CA SER A 88 -13.48 -6.62 -1.27
C SER A 88 -12.26 -6.84 -2.15
N LEU A 89 -11.08 -6.82 -1.53
CA LEU A 89 -9.82 -7.24 -2.11
C LEU A 89 -9.19 -8.36 -1.26
N TYR A 90 -8.13 -8.99 -1.77
CA TYR A 90 -7.39 -10.00 -1.02
C TYR A 90 -6.47 -9.35 0.01
N THR A 91 -6.59 -9.78 1.27
CA THR A 91 -5.89 -9.19 2.41
C THR A 91 -5.20 -10.22 3.32
N GLN A 92 -5.16 -11.49 2.91
CA GLN A 92 -4.67 -12.59 3.78
C GLN A 92 -3.16 -12.82 3.74
N ASP A 93 -2.40 -11.96 3.11
CA ASP A 93 -0.96 -12.14 2.97
C ASP A 93 -0.19 -11.74 4.24
N VAL A 94 -0.83 -11.75 5.40
CA VAL A 94 -0.28 -11.18 6.61
C VAL A 94 -0.44 -12.14 7.80
N ALA A 95 0.65 -12.32 8.52
CA ALA A 95 0.70 -13.08 9.77
C ALA A 95 0.30 -12.20 10.98
N TRP A 96 -0.91 -11.70 10.99
CA TRP A 96 -1.46 -10.89 12.08
C TRP A 96 -2.43 -11.69 12.94
N ASP A 97 -2.75 -11.14 14.08
CA ASP A 97 -3.75 -11.71 14.98
C ASP A 97 -5.14 -11.63 14.33
N LYS A 98 -5.59 -12.75 13.80
CA LYS A 98 -6.86 -12.85 13.09
C LYS A 98 -8.08 -12.86 14.01
N GLU A 99 -7.89 -12.98 15.32
CA GLU A 99 -8.95 -12.91 16.31
C GLU A 99 -9.21 -11.45 16.70
N ALA A 100 -8.14 -10.65 16.88
CA ALA A 100 -8.23 -9.25 17.26
C ALA A 100 -8.35 -8.29 16.06
N THR A 101 -7.99 -8.74 14.85
CA THR A 101 -7.92 -7.88 13.66
C THR A 101 -8.62 -8.53 12.47
N HIS A 102 -9.46 -7.77 11.77
CA HIS A 102 -10.15 -8.23 10.56
C HIS A 102 -10.12 -7.15 9.48
N THR A 103 -10.35 -7.55 8.23
CA THR A 103 -10.41 -6.69 7.05
C THR A 103 -11.79 -6.75 6.36
N ASP A 104 -12.85 -6.92 7.16
CA ASP A 104 -14.21 -7.02 6.63
C ASP A 104 -14.73 -5.68 6.09
N ASP A 105 -14.25 -4.57 6.65
CA ASP A 105 -14.53 -3.24 6.13
C ASP A 105 -13.44 -2.85 5.11
N ILE A 106 -13.81 -2.83 3.84
CA ILE A 106 -12.92 -2.42 2.75
C ILE A 106 -12.33 -1.02 2.92
N ASN A 107 -13.04 -0.13 3.61
CA ASN A 107 -12.61 1.24 3.82
C ASN A 107 -11.36 1.34 4.71
N THR A 108 -11.01 0.30 5.45
CA THR A 108 -9.79 0.25 6.26
C THR A 108 -8.52 0.18 5.40
N TYR A 109 -8.61 -0.31 4.18
CA TYR A 109 -7.46 -0.47 3.27
C TYR A 109 -7.70 0.08 1.85
N LEU A 110 -8.95 0.44 1.52
CA LEU A 110 -9.32 1.09 0.25
C LEU A 110 -10.46 2.09 0.50
N PRO A 111 -10.21 3.27 1.09
CA PRO A 111 -11.24 4.21 1.57
C PRO A 111 -11.89 5.03 0.45
N LEU A 112 -12.25 4.39 -0.68
CA LEU A 112 -12.84 5.08 -1.82
C LEU A 112 -14.21 5.69 -1.52
N GLN A 113 -15.00 5.03 -0.67
CA GLN A 113 -16.31 5.53 -0.28
C GLN A 113 -16.18 6.83 0.53
N GLN A 114 -15.28 6.87 1.52
CA GLN A 114 -15.02 8.08 2.30
C GLN A 114 -14.49 9.23 1.44
N LEU A 115 -13.67 8.91 0.45
CA LEU A 115 -13.19 9.92 -0.50
C LEU A 115 -14.32 10.45 -1.40
N GLN A 116 -15.29 9.61 -1.78
CA GLN A 116 -16.50 10.08 -2.49
C GLN A 116 -17.32 11.04 -1.63
N GLU A 117 -17.49 10.74 -0.34
CA GLU A 117 -18.16 11.64 0.60
C GLU A 117 -17.40 12.98 0.74
N PHE A 118 -16.07 12.94 0.83
CA PHE A 118 -15.24 14.15 0.89
C PHE A 118 -15.32 14.98 -0.39
N GLN A 119 -15.43 14.33 -1.55
CA GLN A 119 -15.68 15.01 -2.81
C GLN A 119 -17.06 15.71 -2.80
N GLN A 120 -18.11 15.03 -2.36
CA GLN A 120 -19.45 15.60 -2.25
C GLN A 120 -19.51 16.79 -1.28
N GLN A 121 -18.70 16.77 -0.22
CA GLN A 121 -18.55 17.86 0.75
C GLN A 121 -17.63 18.99 0.26
N GLY A 122 -17.02 18.89 -0.92
CA GLY A 122 -16.08 19.86 -1.46
C GLY A 122 -14.73 19.90 -0.71
N ARG A 123 -14.39 18.90 0.07
CA ARG A 123 -13.12 18.82 0.81
C ARG A 123 -11.95 18.39 -0.09
N ILE A 124 -12.23 17.62 -1.13
CA ILE A 124 -11.32 17.27 -2.21
C ILE A 124 -11.95 17.60 -3.55
N GLY A 125 -11.16 17.81 -4.60
CA GLY A 125 -11.66 18.14 -5.94
C GLY A 125 -12.39 16.95 -6.57
N LYS A 126 -11.68 15.84 -6.74
CA LYS A 126 -12.27 14.60 -7.26
C LYS A 126 -11.44 13.38 -6.84
N ASN A 127 -12.04 12.21 -6.91
CA ASN A 127 -11.32 10.94 -6.85
C ASN A 127 -10.68 10.62 -8.19
N SER A 128 -9.54 9.95 -8.18
CA SER A 128 -8.98 9.35 -9.38
C SER A 128 -9.96 8.32 -9.96
N ARG A 129 -9.95 8.20 -11.30
CA ARG A 129 -10.76 7.19 -12.00
C ARG A 129 -10.34 5.74 -11.72
N ARG A 130 -9.08 5.55 -11.30
CA ARG A 130 -8.51 4.25 -10.90
C ARG A 130 -7.99 4.36 -9.46
N PHE A 131 -7.95 3.22 -8.79
CA PHE A 131 -7.10 3.01 -7.63
C PHE A 131 -5.95 2.08 -8.02
N TYR A 132 -4.90 2.09 -7.24
CA TYR A 132 -3.66 1.40 -7.56
C TYR A 132 -3.28 0.45 -6.43
N GLY A 133 -2.56 -0.60 -6.78
CA GLY A 133 -2.05 -1.54 -5.81
C GLY A 133 -0.56 -1.78 -5.96
N ALA A 134 0.13 -1.83 -4.83
CA ALA A 134 1.52 -2.26 -4.74
C ALA A 134 1.58 -3.71 -4.30
N ALA A 135 2.35 -4.54 -5.02
CA ALA A 135 2.48 -5.95 -4.68
C ALA A 135 3.31 -6.15 -3.41
N THR A 136 2.85 -7.04 -2.52
CA THR A 136 3.57 -7.41 -1.30
C THR A 136 4.67 -8.44 -1.64
N THR A 137 5.81 -7.95 -2.11
CA THR A 137 6.95 -8.80 -2.54
C THR A 137 8.08 -8.83 -1.53
N TYR A 138 8.09 -7.95 -0.53
CA TYR A 138 9.20 -7.72 0.40
C TYR A 138 10.53 -7.39 -0.30
N SER A 139 10.49 -6.95 -1.56
CA SER A 139 11.66 -6.59 -2.37
C SER A 139 11.75 -5.08 -2.54
N GLN A 140 12.58 -4.43 -1.73
CA GLN A 140 12.85 -2.99 -1.87
C GLN A 140 13.33 -2.63 -3.29
N ARG A 141 14.15 -3.49 -3.89
CA ARG A 141 14.63 -3.27 -5.26
C ARG A 141 13.48 -3.27 -6.26
N GLN A 142 12.59 -4.26 -6.22
CA GLN A 142 11.44 -4.32 -7.12
C GLN A 142 10.53 -3.11 -6.92
N THR A 143 10.27 -2.74 -5.67
CA THR A 143 9.45 -1.56 -5.37
C THR A 143 10.04 -0.29 -5.96
N LEU A 144 11.37 -0.08 -5.85
CA LEU A 144 12.04 1.12 -6.34
C LEU A 144 12.22 1.14 -7.87
N GLU A 145 12.56 -0.01 -8.47
CA GLU A 145 12.94 -0.09 -9.89
C GLU A 145 11.74 -0.34 -10.80
N THR A 146 10.64 -0.89 -10.28
CA THR A 146 9.49 -1.32 -11.08
C THR A 146 8.16 -0.78 -10.55
N ASP A 147 7.76 -1.15 -9.32
CA ASP A 147 6.39 -0.92 -8.87
C ASP A 147 6.08 0.57 -8.71
N ALA A 148 6.94 1.32 -8.05
CA ALA A 148 6.72 2.75 -7.81
C ALA A 148 6.78 3.59 -9.12
N PRO A 149 7.72 3.37 -10.04
CA PRO A 149 7.70 4.04 -11.35
C PRO A 149 6.44 3.76 -12.17
N GLU A 150 5.94 2.50 -12.17
CA GLU A 150 4.74 2.13 -12.90
C GLU A 150 3.49 2.77 -12.29
N ILE A 151 3.33 2.71 -10.97
CA ILE A 151 2.23 3.39 -10.27
C ILE A 151 2.27 4.89 -10.52
N LEU A 152 3.45 5.51 -10.48
CA LEU A 152 3.61 6.94 -10.76
C LEU A 152 3.19 7.29 -12.20
N ALA A 153 3.51 6.44 -13.18
CA ALA A 153 3.08 6.64 -14.56
C ALA A 153 1.55 6.65 -14.67
N TRP A 154 0.87 5.68 -14.05
CA TRP A 154 -0.59 5.64 -14.00
C TRP A 154 -1.21 6.84 -13.27
N CYS A 155 -0.62 7.27 -12.16
CA CYS A 155 -1.07 8.48 -11.46
C CYS A 155 -0.99 9.72 -12.35
N ARG A 156 0.07 9.84 -13.17
CA ARG A 156 0.21 10.95 -14.12
C ARG A 156 -0.81 10.88 -15.26
N GLU A 157 -1.07 9.69 -15.79
CA GLU A 157 -2.13 9.47 -16.80
C GLU A 157 -3.52 9.85 -16.28
N ASP A 158 -3.76 9.66 -14.99
CA ASP A 158 -5.03 9.96 -14.32
C ASP A 158 -5.09 11.37 -13.73
N GLU A 159 -4.06 12.19 -13.99
CA GLU A 159 -3.95 13.57 -13.46
C GLU A 159 -4.09 13.64 -11.94
N VAL A 160 -3.50 12.67 -11.24
CA VAL A 160 -3.52 12.61 -9.77
C VAL A 160 -2.56 13.65 -9.20
N ASP A 161 -3.06 14.51 -8.34
CA ASP A 161 -2.27 15.55 -7.63
C ASP A 161 -1.75 15.05 -6.28
N VAL A 162 -2.53 14.17 -5.62
CA VAL A 162 -2.25 13.65 -4.27
C VAL A 162 -2.52 12.16 -4.23
N VAL A 163 -1.61 11.42 -3.61
CA VAL A 163 -1.77 9.98 -3.39
C VAL A 163 -1.89 9.70 -1.89
N LEU A 164 -2.92 8.96 -1.53
CA LEU A 164 -3.06 8.34 -0.21
C LEU A 164 -2.45 6.94 -0.26
N LEU A 165 -1.38 6.72 0.50
CA LEU A 165 -0.76 5.40 0.65
C LEU A 165 -1.40 4.68 1.84
N VAL A 166 -2.05 3.56 1.58
CA VAL A 166 -2.75 2.77 2.60
C VAL A 166 -2.11 1.38 2.68
N PRO A 167 -1.12 1.21 3.57
CA PRO A 167 -0.52 -0.09 3.79
C PRO A 167 -1.45 -1.01 4.57
N LEU A 168 -1.35 -2.30 4.31
CA LEU A 168 -2.09 -3.34 5.00
C LEU A 168 -1.11 -4.33 5.62
#